data_508f88cbc70bf30cfc919b1ba9fc17a5
#
_entry.id   508f88cbc70bf30cfc919b1ba9fc17a5
#
_cell.length_a   1.000
_cell.length_b   1.000
_cell.length_c   1.000
_cell.angle_alpha   90.00
_cell.angle_beta   90.00
_cell.angle_gamma   90.00
#
_symmetry.space_group_name_H-M   'P 1'
#
loop_
_entity.id
_entity.type
_entity.pdbx_description
1 polymer ?
#
loop_
_entity_poly.entity_id
_entity_poly.type
_entity_poly.pdbx_seq_one_letter_code
_entity_poly.pdbx_strand_id
1 'polypeptide(L)'
;MPCNSRQLVVEFERKLNNGLTGGKPLNALSRILTLAALSTALPLALAQQEIKLTISAGHAPVFLWVKHVRESFIPAVNNELAKTGKHKIVWTEAYGGTLAKIGSELETIEQGISDMGIVATVFHPAKMPLQNVTYATPFGPTDPRVITRIMNDLHQKVPALTKAWADHKQVYLTGFGTDDYGMVTNFPLAKFEDFNGRKLGSVPVALPWIKGSGAVGVVSNIPAYYNDIKSGVYSGALTFASGAVPAKLWEVAPNYVQVGFGAMYAGGLTINKARWDKLPKEVQSAMRVAAEEFSSAYHREQFVQSVRSLDTYRENRGQILQFAPAEKVKLAKAIENPTKAWAANAEKIGQPARDVLRAYMDAVRAEGIKFARDWDKE
;
A
#
# COMPACT_ATOMS: atom_id res chain seq x y z
N MET A 1 14.70 24.91 -27.98
CA MET A 1 15.70 24.96 -29.06
C MET A 1 16.96 24.32 -28.52
N PRO A 2 17.47 23.21 -29.07
CA PRO A 2 18.68 22.60 -28.56
C PRO A 2 19.91 23.37 -29.09
N CYS A 3 20.73 23.84 -28.18
CA CYS A 3 22.01 24.50 -28.49
C CYS A 3 22.99 23.46 -29.05
N ASN A 4 23.41 23.64 -30.27
CA ASN A 4 24.22 22.68 -31.01
C ASN A 4 25.71 22.82 -30.59
N SER A 5 26.14 21.90 -29.72
CA SER A 5 27.50 21.85 -29.17
C SER A 5 28.64 21.80 -30.22
N ARG A 6 28.35 21.38 -31.45
CA ARG A 6 29.31 21.40 -32.56
C ARG A 6 29.66 22.82 -33.06
N GLN A 7 28.74 23.77 -32.99
CA GLN A 7 29.00 25.17 -33.39
C GLN A 7 29.94 25.90 -32.42
N LEU A 8 29.84 25.59 -31.11
CA LEU A 8 30.72 26.18 -30.11
C LEU A 8 32.18 25.71 -30.23
N VAL A 9 32.38 24.46 -30.60
CA VAL A 9 33.73 23.91 -30.79
C VAL A 9 34.41 24.53 -32.02
N VAL A 10 33.71 24.67 -33.12
CA VAL A 10 34.25 25.29 -34.37
C VAL A 10 34.56 26.77 -34.19
N GLU A 11 33.76 27.50 -33.42
CA GLU A 11 33.97 28.93 -33.13
C GLU A 11 35.15 29.14 -32.15
N PHE A 12 35.36 28.22 -31.23
CA PHE A 12 36.50 28.21 -30.31
C PHE A 12 37.82 27.91 -31.04
N GLU A 13 37.84 26.92 -31.96
CA GLU A 13 39.00 26.61 -32.79
C GLU A 13 39.38 27.77 -33.74
N ARG A 14 38.38 28.51 -34.30
CA ARG A 14 38.58 29.69 -35.14
C ARG A 14 39.22 30.86 -34.39
N LYS A 15 38.85 31.06 -33.13
CA LYS A 15 39.44 32.09 -32.25
C LYS A 15 40.87 31.75 -31.81
N LEU A 16 41.18 30.48 -31.63
CA LEU A 16 42.54 30.05 -31.32
C LEU A 16 43.52 30.20 -32.49
N ASN A 17 43.07 29.99 -33.74
CA ASN A 17 43.89 30.11 -34.92
C ASN A 17 44.14 31.57 -35.36
N ASN A 18 43.26 32.51 -35.07
CA ASN A 18 43.40 33.91 -35.45
C ASN A 18 44.19 34.78 -34.44
N GLY A 19 44.57 34.21 -33.27
CA GLY A 19 45.33 34.90 -32.24
C GLY A 19 46.87 34.69 -32.28
N LEU A 20 47.38 33.93 -33.28
CA LEU A 20 48.79 33.45 -33.31
C LEU A 20 49.63 34.00 -34.48
N THR A 21 49.24 35.14 -35.05
CA THR A 21 50.13 35.86 -36.02
C THR A 21 50.77 37.10 -35.40
N GLY A 22 51.81 36.93 -34.59
CA GLY A 22 52.55 38.05 -34.02
C GLY A 22 53.34 37.73 -32.75
N GLY A 23 54.15 36.69 -32.72
CA GLY A 23 55.00 36.43 -31.58
C GLY A 23 56.09 35.40 -31.85
N LYS A 24 57.31 35.66 -31.41
CA LYS A 24 58.51 34.82 -31.60
C LYS A 24 58.27 33.34 -31.20
N PRO A 25 58.96 32.36 -31.82
CA PRO A 25 58.73 30.95 -31.57
C PRO A 25 59.14 30.56 -30.15
N LEU A 26 58.18 30.16 -29.35
CA LEU A 26 58.37 29.51 -28.04
C LEU A 26 58.86 28.07 -28.26
N ASN A 27 59.94 27.69 -27.53
CA ASN A 27 60.55 26.38 -27.58
C ASN A 27 59.54 25.21 -27.37
N ALA A 28 59.79 24.10 -28.10
CA ALA A 28 58.92 22.91 -28.05
C ALA A 28 58.62 22.34 -26.67
N LEU A 29 59.48 22.53 -25.70
CA LEU A 29 59.26 22.13 -24.28
C LEU A 29 58.10 22.90 -23.60
N SER A 30 57.89 24.18 -23.95
CA SER A 30 56.83 24.99 -23.37
C SER A 30 55.43 24.60 -23.87
N ARG A 31 55.33 24.02 -25.09
CA ARG A 31 54.05 23.55 -25.63
C ARG A 31 53.57 22.21 -25.05
N ILE A 32 54.53 21.36 -24.62
CA ILE A 32 54.23 20.06 -24.01
C ILE A 32 53.71 20.27 -22.57
N LEU A 33 54.24 21.23 -21.83
CA LEU A 33 53.79 21.54 -20.46
C LEU A 33 52.38 22.20 -20.42
N THR A 34 52.02 22.97 -21.45
CA THR A 34 50.68 23.61 -21.49
C THR A 34 49.59 22.63 -21.89
N LEU A 35 49.86 21.59 -22.72
CA LEU A 35 48.93 20.52 -23.04
C LEU A 35 48.78 19.52 -21.89
N ALA A 36 49.80 19.28 -21.06
CA ALA A 36 49.73 18.40 -19.90
C ALA A 36 48.91 18.99 -18.76
N ALA A 37 48.85 20.33 -18.63
CA ALA A 37 48.04 21.00 -17.59
C ALA A 37 46.55 21.10 -17.90
N LEU A 38 46.12 20.97 -19.17
CA LEU A 38 44.72 20.96 -19.58
C LEU A 38 44.05 19.57 -19.52
N SER A 39 44.81 18.50 -19.36
CA SER A 39 44.32 17.12 -19.32
C SER A 39 43.92 16.63 -17.90
N THR A 40 44.09 17.45 -16.85
CA THR A 40 43.83 17.03 -15.46
C THR A 40 42.51 17.59 -14.87
N ALA A 41 41.72 18.31 -15.64
CA ALA A 41 40.43 18.83 -15.20
C ALA A 41 39.23 18.17 -15.93
N LEU A 42 39.34 16.87 -16.24
CA LEU A 42 38.10 16.09 -16.43
C LEU A 42 37.45 15.98 -15.06
N PRO A 43 36.22 16.52 -14.88
CA PRO A 43 35.48 16.18 -13.69
C PRO A 43 35.39 14.65 -13.66
N LEU A 44 35.92 14.01 -12.64
CA LEU A 44 35.58 12.63 -12.31
C LEU A 44 34.05 12.65 -12.18
N ALA A 45 33.34 12.38 -13.25
CA ALA A 45 31.95 12.01 -13.19
C ALA A 45 31.95 10.77 -12.30
N LEU A 46 31.70 10.96 -11.02
CA LEU A 46 31.46 9.85 -10.09
C LEU A 46 30.38 8.99 -10.74
N ALA A 47 30.78 7.83 -11.25
CA ALA A 47 29.83 6.91 -11.85
C ALA A 47 28.73 6.65 -10.85
N GLN A 48 27.50 7.00 -11.21
CA GLN A 48 26.33 6.79 -10.37
C GLN A 48 26.26 5.31 -9.99
N GLN A 49 26.25 5.03 -8.68
CA GLN A 49 26.19 3.66 -8.20
C GLN A 49 24.79 3.09 -8.45
N GLU A 50 24.70 2.06 -9.30
CA GLU A 50 23.44 1.36 -9.54
C GLU A 50 23.15 0.33 -8.46
N ILE A 51 21.91 0.36 -7.95
CA ILE A 51 21.38 -0.57 -6.96
C ILE A 51 20.16 -1.25 -7.59
N LYS A 52 20.21 -2.56 -7.79
CA LYS A 52 19.07 -3.33 -8.31
C LYS A 52 18.14 -3.73 -7.17
N LEU A 53 16.84 -3.45 -7.29
CA LEU A 53 15.81 -3.85 -6.33
C LEU A 53 14.62 -4.44 -7.04
N THR A 54 14.12 -5.54 -6.50
CA THR A 54 12.85 -6.15 -6.90
C THR A 54 11.74 -5.74 -5.94
N ILE A 55 10.65 -5.23 -6.50
CA ILE A 55 9.44 -4.86 -5.74
C ILE A 55 8.25 -5.68 -6.22
N SER A 56 7.52 -6.29 -5.29
CA SER A 56 6.45 -7.23 -5.60
C SER A 56 5.11 -6.90 -4.93
N ALA A 57 4.03 -7.40 -5.55
CA ALA A 57 2.70 -7.41 -4.96
C ALA A 57 1.87 -8.57 -5.51
N GLY A 58 1.04 -9.17 -4.67
CA GLY A 58 0.10 -10.21 -5.09
C GLY A 58 -1.03 -9.67 -5.98
N HIS A 59 -1.44 -8.42 -5.76
CA HIS A 59 -2.45 -7.75 -6.56
C HIS A 59 -1.87 -7.06 -7.81
N ALA A 60 -2.71 -6.87 -8.82
CA ALA A 60 -2.36 -6.18 -10.06
C ALA A 60 -2.33 -4.64 -9.89
N PRO A 61 -1.63 -3.89 -10.76
CA PRO A 61 -1.54 -2.41 -10.68
C PRO A 61 -2.86 -1.65 -10.91
N VAL A 62 -3.93 -2.32 -11.28
CA VAL A 62 -5.28 -1.73 -11.34
C VAL A 62 -5.81 -1.37 -9.95
N PHE A 63 -5.30 -1.99 -8.90
CA PHE A 63 -5.64 -1.66 -7.51
C PHE A 63 -4.76 -0.53 -6.98
N LEU A 64 -5.36 0.44 -6.33
CA LEU A 64 -4.72 1.69 -5.91
C LEU A 64 -3.42 1.51 -5.11
N TRP A 65 -3.38 0.54 -4.18
CA TRP A 65 -2.20 0.28 -3.36
C TRP A 65 -1.00 -0.24 -4.16
N VAL A 66 -1.22 -0.87 -5.33
CA VAL A 66 -0.13 -1.26 -6.25
C VAL A 66 0.14 -0.16 -7.26
N LYS A 67 -0.91 0.53 -7.76
CA LYS A 67 -0.77 1.68 -8.64
C LYS A 67 0.18 2.73 -8.07
N HIS A 68 -0.02 3.12 -6.81
CA HIS A 68 0.79 4.14 -6.16
C HIS A 68 2.22 3.69 -5.82
N VAL A 69 2.52 2.39 -5.80
CA VAL A 69 3.92 1.95 -5.81
C VAL A 69 4.63 2.43 -7.08
N ARG A 70 4.00 2.25 -8.25
CA ARG A 70 4.54 2.67 -9.54
C ARG A 70 4.51 4.17 -9.77
N GLU A 71 3.39 4.82 -9.41
CA GLU A 71 3.12 6.20 -9.81
C GLU A 71 3.53 7.23 -8.76
N SER A 72 3.77 6.80 -7.52
CA SER A 72 4.16 7.70 -6.42
C SER A 72 5.47 7.28 -5.76
N PHE A 73 5.55 6.07 -5.19
CA PHE A 73 6.72 5.63 -4.44
C PHE A 73 8.00 5.57 -5.28
N ILE A 74 7.99 4.81 -6.38
CA ILE A 74 9.17 4.66 -7.26
C ILE A 74 9.66 6.00 -7.82
N PRO A 75 8.77 6.87 -8.39
CA PRO A 75 9.20 8.19 -8.84
C PRO A 75 9.75 9.06 -7.72
N ALA A 76 9.15 9.05 -6.53
CA ALA A 76 9.62 9.85 -5.40
C ALA A 76 11.03 9.41 -4.95
N VAL A 77 11.31 8.10 -4.86
CA VAL A 77 12.65 7.60 -4.56
C VAL A 77 13.66 8.07 -5.62
N ASN A 78 13.30 7.93 -6.90
CA ASN A 78 14.19 8.35 -8.00
C ASN A 78 14.46 9.85 -7.97
N ASN A 79 13.45 10.67 -7.69
CA ASN A 79 13.59 12.13 -7.57
C ASN A 79 14.47 12.53 -6.39
N GLU A 80 14.31 11.87 -5.23
CA GLU A 80 15.18 12.13 -4.08
C GLU A 80 16.64 11.81 -4.36
N LEU A 81 16.91 10.65 -4.99
CA LEU A 81 18.27 10.24 -5.34
C LEU A 81 18.89 11.11 -6.44
N ALA A 82 18.08 11.64 -7.35
CA ALA A 82 18.56 12.54 -8.41
C ALA A 82 19.12 13.85 -7.86
N LYS A 83 18.75 14.29 -6.64
CA LYS A 83 19.26 15.52 -6.02
C LYS A 83 20.77 15.49 -5.79
N THR A 84 21.34 14.32 -5.56
CA THR A 84 22.78 14.14 -5.36
C THR A 84 23.47 13.46 -6.53
N GLY A 85 22.72 12.65 -7.31
CA GLY A 85 23.24 11.87 -8.42
C GLY A 85 24.19 10.73 -8.04
N LYS A 86 24.38 10.44 -6.73
CA LYS A 86 25.33 9.41 -6.24
C LYS A 86 24.84 7.99 -6.47
N HIS A 87 23.52 7.79 -6.27
CA HIS A 87 22.88 6.47 -6.36
C HIS A 87 21.71 6.50 -7.33
N LYS A 88 21.47 5.35 -7.98
CA LYS A 88 20.31 5.10 -8.83
C LYS A 88 19.76 3.72 -8.53
N ILE A 89 18.45 3.60 -8.44
CA ILE A 89 17.80 2.30 -8.31
C ILE A 89 17.34 1.82 -9.68
N VAL A 90 17.68 0.59 -9.99
CA VAL A 90 17.14 -0.15 -11.14
C VAL A 90 16.07 -1.08 -10.60
N TRP A 91 14.81 -0.73 -10.88
CA TRP A 91 13.65 -1.43 -10.37
C TRP A 91 13.28 -2.64 -11.24
N THR A 92 13.01 -3.78 -10.59
CA THR A 92 12.29 -4.91 -11.19
C THR A 92 10.92 -4.97 -10.54
N GLU A 93 9.88 -4.67 -11.32
CA GLU A 93 8.50 -4.64 -10.85
C GLU A 93 7.81 -5.99 -11.12
N ALA A 94 7.34 -6.67 -10.06
CA ALA A 94 6.74 -8.00 -10.12
C ALA A 94 5.36 -8.00 -9.43
N TYR A 95 4.35 -7.53 -10.14
CA TYR A 95 2.98 -7.39 -9.63
C TYR A 95 2.03 -8.46 -10.17
N GLY A 96 0.82 -8.55 -9.59
CA GLY A 96 -0.23 -9.44 -10.02
C GLY A 96 0.08 -10.92 -9.76
N GLY A 97 0.85 -11.19 -8.70
CA GLY A 97 1.15 -12.58 -8.32
C GLY A 97 2.25 -13.25 -9.16
N THR A 98 3.01 -12.49 -9.97
CA THR A 98 4.08 -13.03 -10.82
C THR A 98 5.26 -13.56 -10.01
N LEU A 99 5.57 -12.95 -8.87
CA LEU A 99 6.62 -13.38 -7.95
C LEU A 99 6.07 -13.77 -6.59
N ALA A 100 5.16 -12.95 -6.03
CA ALA A 100 4.50 -13.17 -4.76
C ALA A 100 2.98 -13.26 -4.98
N LYS A 101 2.38 -14.43 -4.80
CA LYS A 101 0.93 -14.60 -4.86
C LYS A 101 0.25 -13.95 -3.67
N ILE A 102 -1.03 -13.61 -3.80
CA ILE A 102 -1.84 -13.11 -2.67
C ILE A 102 -1.75 -14.10 -1.51
N GLY A 103 -1.36 -13.61 -0.34
CA GLY A 103 -1.15 -14.42 0.87
C GLY A 103 0.20 -15.13 0.94
N SER A 104 1.16 -14.83 0.06
CA SER A 104 2.56 -15.27 0.15
C SER A 104 3.58 -14.14 0.17
N GLU A 105 3.10 -12.88 0.15
CA GLU A 105 3.96 -11.69 0.05
C GLU A 105 4.90 -11.57 1.27
N LEU A 106 4.39 -11.89 2.46
CA LEU A 106 5.15 -11.82 3.71
C LEU A 106 6.39 -12.72 3.64
N GLU A 107 6.20 -13.99 3.27
CA GLU A 107 7.28 -14.98 3.16
C GLU A 107 8.22 -14.69 1.99
N THR A 108 7.70 -14.21 0.87
CA THR A 108 8.49 -13.87 -0.31
C THR A 108 9.52 -12.78 0.00
N ILE A 109 9.11 -11.75 0.78
CA ILE A 109 10.02 -10.68 1.22
C ILE A 109 10.90 -11.18 2.37
N GLU A 110 10.38 -11.94 3.33
CA GLU A 110 11.14 -12.50 4.46
C GLU A 110 12.34 -13.35 3.98
N GLN A 111 12.12 -14.15 2.92
CA GLN A 111 13.14 -15.01 2.32
C GLN A 111 14.08 -14.27 1.37
N GLY A 112 13.81 -13.00 1.05
CA GLY A 112 14.62 -12.21 0.11
C GLY A 112 14.43 -12.60 -1.36
N ILE A 113 13.35 -13.31 -1.71
CA ILE A 113 12.96 -13.60 -3.09
C ILE A 113 12.53 -12.29 -3.78
N SER A 114 11.85 -11.42 -3.06
CA SER A 114 11.66 -10.01 -3.39
C SER A 114 12.37 -9.16 -2.36
N ASP A 115 13.00 -8.05 -2.80
CA ASP A 115 13.66 -7.13 -1.87
C ASP A 115 12.63 -6.36 -1.04
N MET A 116 11.49 -6.00 -1.63
CA MET A 116 10.43 -5.24 -0.99
C MET A 116 9.08 -5.46 -1.67
N GLY A 117 8.01 -4.95 -1.07
CA GLY A 117 6.70 -5.02 -1.69
C GLY A 117 5.53 -4.63 -0.78
N ILE A 118 4.35 -4.80 -1.33
CA ILE A 118 3.08 -4.66 -0.60
C ILE A 118 2.74 -5.98 0.06
N VAL A 119 2.61 -5.98 1.39
CA VAL A 119 2.14 -7.12 2.18
C VAL A 119 0.73 -6.84 2.67
N ALA A 120 -0.24 -7.59 2.19
CA ALA A 120 -1.62 -7.52 2.63
C ALA A 120 -1.83 -8.42 3.85
N THR A 121 -1.72 -7.84 5.06
CA THR A 121 -1.75 -8.58 6.34
C THR A 121 -3.07 -9.30 6.62
N VAL A 122 -4.13 -8.91 5.92
CA VAL A 122 -5.45 -9.55 5.98
C VAL A 122 -5.43 -11.04 5.60
N PHE A 123 -4.41 -11.47 4.84
CA PHE A 123 -4.17 -12.87 4.47
C PHE A 123 -3.20 -13.59 5.41
N HIS A 124 -2.67 -12.91 6.42
CA HIS A 124 -1.71 -13.46 7.39
C HIS A 124 -2.20 -13.35 8.86
N PRO A 125 -3.49 -13.69 9.18
CA PRO A 125 -4.05 -13.46 10.51
C PRO A 125 -3.33 -14.21 11.63
N ALA A 126 -2.72 -15.35 11.34
CA ALA A 126 -1.99 -16.14 12.33
C ALA A 126 -0.57 -15.61 12.59
N LYS A 127 0.09 -15.02 11.57
CA LYS A 127 1.48 -14.54 11.66
C LYS A 127 1.56 -13.06 12.04
N MET A 128 0.59 -12.27 11.57
CA MET A 128 0.55 -10.81 11.73
C MET A 128 -0.74 -10.35 12.42
N PRO A 129 -1.17 -10.97 13.54
CA PRO A 129 -2.47 -10.64 14.16
C PRO A 129 -2.56 -9.17 14.56
N LEU A 130 -1.51 -8.56 15.13
CA LEU A 130 -1.56 -7.17 15.59
C LEU A 130 -1.85 -6.17 14.46
N GLN A 131 -1.41 -6.48 13.24
CA GLN A 131 -1.66 -5.65 12.05
C GLN A 131 -3.14 -5.65 11.64
N ASN A 132 -3.94 -6.59 12.15
CA ASN A 132 -5.35 -6.77 11.84
C ASN A 132 -6.29 -6.22 12.93
N VAL A 133 -5.80 -5.37 13.84
CA VAL A 133 -6.60 -4.79 14.93
C VAL A 133 -7.86 -4.07 14.42
N THR A 134 -7.77 -3.38 13.29
CA THR A 134 -8.92 -2.67 12.69
C THR A 134 -10.02 -3.63 12.26
N TYR A 135 -9.66 -4.82 11.75
CA TYR A 135 -10.61 -5.87 11.39
C TYR A 135 -11.23 -6.55 12.61
N ALA A 136 -10.55 -6.55 13.74
CA ALA A 136 -11.12 -7.04 14.99
C ALA A 136 -12.16 -6.07 15.60
N THR A 137 -12.24 -4.82 15.10
CA THR A 137 -13.09 -3.76 15.65
C THR A 137 -13.98 -3.13 14.57
N PRO A 138 -14.90 -3.90 13.94
CA PRO A 138 -15.76 -3.37 12.88
C PRO A 138 -16.70 -2.25 13.41
N PHE A 139 -17.33 -1.53 12.47
CA PHE A 139 -18.20 -0.38 12.71
C PHE A 139 -17.49 0.83 13.33
N GLY A 140 -16.21 0.98 13.00
CA GLY A 140 -15.38 2.12 13.38
C GLY A 140 -15.39 3.25 12.34
N PRO A 141 -14.27 4.00 12.23
CA PRO A 141 -14.13 5.10 11.28
C PRO A 141 -14.36 4.64 9.83
N THR A 142 -15.02 5.48 9.03
CA THR A 142 -15.29 5.19 7.61
C THR A 142 -14.32 5.90 6.66
N ASP A 143 -13.52 6.86 7.16
CA ASP A 143 -12.51 7.57 6.37
C ASP A 143 -11.16 6.82 6.40
N PRO A 144 -10.69 6.33 5.25
CA PRO A 144 -9.42 5.60 5.16
C PRO A 144 -8.20 6.44 5.57
N ARG A 145 -8.28 7.77 5.44
CA ARG A 145 -7.19 8.69 5.82
C ARG A 145 -7.00 8.69 7.33
N VAL A 146 -8.09 8.65 8.08
CA VAL A 146 -8.07 8.60 9.56
C VAL A 146 -7.45 7.28 10.02
N ILE A 147 -7.92 6.15 9.49
CA ILE A 147 -7.42 4.82 9.88
C ILE A 147 -5.94 4.67 9.60
N THR A 148 -5.48 5.07 8.41
CA THR A 148 -4.08 4.88 8.07
C THR A 148 -3.17 5.81 8.85
N ARG A 149 -3.58 7.05 9.10
CA ARG A 149 -2.86 7.97 9.97
C ARG A 149 -2.72 7.40 11.37
N ILE A 150 -3.82 6.94 11.98
CA ILE A 150 -3.80 6.30 13.31
C ILE A 150 -2.84 5.12 13.31
N MET A 151 -2.93 4.22 12.33
CA MET A 151 -2.07 3.03 12.30
C MET A 151 -0.60 3.37 12.07
N ASN A 152 -0.27 4.35 11.21
CA ASN A 152 1.10 4.82 11.03
C ASN A 152 1.65 5.44 12.32
N ASP A 153 0.85 6.25 13.02
CA ASP A 153 1.22 6.81 14.33
C ASP A 153 1.45 5.73 15.38
N LEU A 154 0.57 4.71 15.41
CA LEU A 154 0.73 3.58 16.33
C LEU A 154 1.97 2.75 16.02
N HIS A 155 2.38 2.59 14.77
CA HIS A 155 3.65 1.94 14.43
C HIS A 155 4.86 2.69 14.98
N GLN A 156 4.76 4.01 15.18
CA GLN A 156 5.81 4.80 15.82
C GLN A 156 5.76 4.72 17.36
N LYS A 157 4.55 4.66 17.94
CA LYS A 157 4.32 4.78 19.38
C LYS A 157 4.21 3.45 20.11
N VAL A 158 3.84 2.37 19.41
CA VAL A 158 3.61 1.03 19.97
C VAL A 158 4.63 0.05 19.38
N PRO A 159 5.77 -0.20 20.08
CA PRO A 159 6.86 -1.02 19.56
C PRO A 159 6.46 -2.41 19.07
N ALA A 160 5.39 -3.00 19.65
CA ALA A 160 4.90 -4.30 19.25
C ALA A 160 4.46 -4.38 17.76
N LEU A 161 3.94 -3.27 17.22
CA LEU A 161 3.51 -3.21 15.81
C LEU A 161 4.72 -3.26 14.85
N THR A 162 5.76 -2.49 15.11
CA THR A 162 7.00 -2.54 14.30
C THR A 162 7.79 -3.82 14.55
N LYS A 163 7.79 -4.32 15.79
CA LYS A 163 8.40 -5.61 16.12
C LYS A 163 7.76 -6.76 15.34
N ALA A 164 6.44 -6.77 15.16
CA ALA A 164 5.76 -7.80 14.37
C ALA A 164 6.31 -7.89 12.93
N TRP A 165 6.65 -6.77 12.29
CA TRP A 165 7.34 -6.76 11.00
C TRP A 165 8.78 -7.25 11.09
N ALA A 166 9.50 -6.81 12.13
CA ALA A 166 10.90 -7.20 12.35
C ALA A 166 11.05 -8.71 12.63
N ASP A 167 10.09 -9.34 13.31
CA ASP A 167 10.04 -10.79 13.56
C ASP A 167 9.96 -11.57 12.23
N HIS A 168 9.39 -10.97 11.18
CA HIS A 168 9.38 -11.47 9.81
C HIS A 168 10.48 -10.85 8.94
N LYS A 169 11.58 -10.39 9.55
CA LYS A 169 12.75 -9.83 8.86
C LYS A 169 12.42 -8.71 7.88
N GLN A 170 11.44 -7.88 8.21
CA GLN A 170 11.02 -6.75 7.37
C GLN A 170 11.13 -5.42 8.12
N VAL A 171 11.43 -4.37 7.37
CA VAL A 171 11.35 -2.99 7.80
C VAL A 171 10.08 -2.40 7.22
N TYR A 172 9.21 -1.93 8.08
CA TYR A 172 7.99 -1.21 7.72
C TYR A 172 8.33 0.21 7.25
N LEU A 173 7.82 0.60 6.09
CA LEU A 173 7.98 1.95 5.55
C LEU A 173 6.72 2.78 5.75
N THR A 174 5.55 2.27 5.35
CA THR A 174 4.26 2.92 5.54
C THR A 174 3.12 1.92 5.34
N GLY A 175 1.92 2.30 5.82
CA GLY A 175 0.71 1.50 5.65
C GLY A 175 -0.16 1.93 4.48
N PHE A 176 -1.09 1.03 4.14
CA PHE A 176 -2.21 1.33 3.28
C PHE A 176 -3.50 0.80 3.90
N GLY A 177 -4.60 1.46 3.60
CA GLY A 177 -5.92 1.09 4.10
C GLY A 177 -6.95 0.97 2.98
N THR A 178 -8.13 0.53 3.30
CA THR A 178 -9.28 0.45 2.39
C THR A 178 -10.31 1.51 2.74
N ASP A 179 -11.16 1.88 1.80
CA ASP A 179 -12.37 2.65 2.10
C ASP A 179 -13.36 1.81 2.93
N ASP A 180 -14.46 2.46 3.33
CA ASP A 180 -15.49 1.83 4.15
C ASP A 180 -15.99 0.52 3.55
N TYR A 181 -15.87 -0.55 4.31
CA TYR A 181 -16.38 -1.86 3.90
C TYR A 181 -17.90 -1.88 3.88
N GLY A 182 -18.41 -2.29 2.76
CA GLY A 182 -19.79 -2.67 2.54
C GLY A 182 -19.86 -4.09 1.99
N MET A 183 -20.85 -4.33 1.14
CA MET A 183 -21.05 -5.62 0.49
C MET A 183 -21.47 -5.45 -0.95
N VAL A 184 -21.05 -6.38 -1.80
CA VAL A 184 -21.64 -6.58 -3.13
C VAL A 184 -22.50 -7.83 -3.10
N THR A 185 -23.74 -7.78 -3.64
CA THR A 185 -24.67 -8.90 -3.60
C THR A 185 -25.45 -9.04 -4.90
N ASN A 186 -25.79 -10.28 -5.29
CA ASN A 186 -26.70 -10.56 -6.40
C ASN A 186 -28.17 -10.68 -5.95
N PHE A 187 -28.44 -10.31 -4.70
CA PHE A 187 -29.78 -10.25 -4.11
C PHE A 187 -29.92 -8.93 -3.33
N PRO A 188 -31.12 -8.42 -3.09
CA PRO A 188 -31.31 -7.25 -2.24
C PRO A 188 -31.01 -7.60 -0.78
N LEU A 189 -30.15 -6.79 -0.15
CA LEU A 189 -29.82 -6.86 1.29
C LEU A 189 -30.25 -5.54 1.94
N ALA A 190 -31.42 -5.50 2.52
CA ALA A 190 -31.99 -4.29 3.12
C ALA A 190 -32.12 -4.38 4.66
N LYS A 191 -32.23 -5.57 5.20
CA LYS A 191 -32.43 -5.83 6.63
C LYS A 191 -31.58 -7.01 7.12
N PHE A 192 -31.42 -7.09 8.44
CA PHE A 192 -30.58 -8.11 9.10
C PHE A 192 -31.01 -9.55 8.72
N GLU A 193 -32.31 -9.80 8.61
CA GLU A 193 -32.82 -11.12 8.29
C GLU A 193 -32.46 -11.61 6.88
N ASP A 194 -32.09 -10.70 5.96
CA ASP A 194 -31.70 -11.04 4.57
C ASP A 194 -30.33 -11.76 4.51
N PHE A 195 -29.56 -11.74 5.58
CA PHE A 195 -28.32 -12.54 5.72
C PHE A 195 -28.59 -14.04 5.83
N ASN A 196 -29.74 -14.43 6.35
CA ASN A 196 -30.03 -15.82 6.69
C ASN A 196 -29.92 -16.75 5.47
N GLY A 197 -29.14 -17.84 5.63
CA GLY A 197 -28.93 -18.84 4.59
C GLY A 197 -28.03 -18.38 3.43
N ARG A 198 -27.48 -17.15 3.45
CA ARG A 198 -26.61 -16.65 2.37
C ARG A 198 -25.18 -17.16 2.54
N LYS A 199 -24.51 -17.52 1.44
CA LYS A 199 -23.07 -17.70 1.39
C LYS A 199 -22.43 -16.40 0.91
N LEU A 200 -21.40 -15.93 1.62
CA LEU A 200 -20.75 -14.64 1.37
C LEU A 200 -19.24 -14.80 1.38
N GLY A 201 -18.59 -14.33 0.31
CA GLY A 201 -17.13 -14.33 0.22
C GLY A 201 -16.50 -13.20 1.03
N SER A 202 -15.34 -13.44 1.61
CA SER A 202 -14.56 -12.38 2.29
C SER A 202 -13.10 -12.78 2.50
N VAL A 203 -12.26 -11.77 2.80
CA VAL A 203 -10.94 -12.01 3.37
C VAL A 203 -11.07 -12.68 4.75
N PRO A 204 -10.10 -13.50 5.17
CA PRO A 204 -10.22 -14.29 6.40
C PRO A 204 -10.60 -13.50 7.64
N VAL A 205 -9.99 -12.32 7.80
CA VAL A 205 -10.12 -11.47 9.00
C VAL A 205 -11.48 -10.76 9.11
N ALA A 206 -12.24 -10.64 8.01
CA ALA A 206 -13.57 -10.01 8.01
C ALA A 206 -14.73 -11.02 8.10
N LEU A 207 -14.48 -12.32 8.01
CA LEU A 207 -15.51 -13.35 8.17
C LEU A 207 -16.24 -13.28 9.53
N PRO A 208 -15.59 -12.94 10.66
CA PRO A 208 -16.28 -12.77 11.93
C PRO A 208 -17.40 -11.72 11.91
N TRP A 209 -17.38 -10.75 10.98
CA TRP A 209 -18.39 -9.68 10.92
C TRP A 209 -19.79 -10.14 10.51
N ILE A 210 -19.90 -11.34 9.97
CA ILE A 210 -21.20 -11.96 9.62
C ILE A 210 -21.54 -13.18 10.47
N LYS A 211 -20.65 -13.55 11.41
CA LYS A 211 -20.90 -14.68 12.31
C LYS A 211 -22.06 -14.33 13.26
N GLY A 212 -23.07 -15.17 13.32
CA GLY A 212 -24.29 -14.92 14.09
C GLY A 212 -25.43 -14.26 13.29
N SER A 213 -25.20 -13.85 12.04
CA SER A 213 -26.24 -13.30 11.16
C SER A 213 -27.08 -14.36 10.42
N GLY A 214 -26.71 -15.62 10.54
CA GLY A 214 -27.29 -16.71 9.73
C GLY A 214 -26.63 -16.89 8.36
N ALA A 215 -25.69 -16.04 7.98
CA ALA A 215 -24.88 -16.22 6.77
C ALA A 215 -23.69 -17.16 7.01
N VAL A 216 -23.25 -17.81 5.93
CA VAL A 216 -22.05 -18.65 5.90
C VAL A 216 -20.93 -17.90 5.17
N GLY A 217 -19.82 -17.68 5.86
CA GLY A 217 -18.64 -17.03 5.28
C GLY A 217 -17.76 -18.00 4.50
N VAL A 218 -17.25 -17.58 3.35
CA VAL A 218 -16.31 -18.30 2.52
C VAL A 218 -15.03 -17.49 2.35
N VAL A 219 -13.88 -18.07 2.68
CA VAL A 219 -12.57 -17.40 2.48
C VAL A 219 -12.34 -17.18 0.99
N SER A 220 -12.10 -15.93 0.60
CA SER A 220 -11.85 -15.54 -0.79
C SER A 220 -11.10 -14.19 -0.84
N ASN A 221 -10.95 -13.64 -2.04
CA ASN A 221 -10.27 -12.37 -2.30
C ASN A 221 -10.88 -11.65 -3.52
N ILE A 222 -10.60 -10.37 -3.67
CA ILE A 222 -11.22 -9.53 -4.71
C ILE A 222 -11.04 -10.10 -6.13
N PRO A 223 -9.88 -10.57 -6.58
CA PRO A 223 -9.73 -11.19 -7.90
C PRO A 223 -10.60 -12.41 -8.15
N ALA A 224 -10.97 -13.16 -7.11
CA ALA A 224 -11.81 -14.35 -7.23
C ALA A 224 -13.31 -14.03 -7.21
N TYR A 225 -13.72 -12.93 -6.59
CA TYR A 225 -15.14 -12.61 -6.35
C TYR A 225 -16.00 -12.63 -7.61
N TYR A 226 -15.51 -12.10 -8.73
CA TYR A 226 -16.28 -12.07 -9.98
C TYR A 226 -16.69 -13.49 -10.44
N ASN A 227 -15.72 -14.37 -10.56
CA ASN A 227 -15.95 -15.72 -11.05
C ASN A 227 -16.76 -16.56 -10.06
N ASP A 228 -16.47 -16.43 -8.77
CA ASP A 228 -17.13 -17.20 -7.72
C ASP A 228 -18.60 -16.79 -7.55
N ILE A 229 -18.93 -15.50 -7.63
CA ILE A 229 -20.33 -15.03 -7.63
C ILE A 229 -21.04 -15.47 -8.91
N LYS A 230 -20.40 -15.31 -10.07
CA LYS A 230 -20.96 -15.70 -11.36
C LYS A 230 -21.28 -17.20 -11.44
N SER A 231 -20.43 -18.04 -10.85
CA SER A 231 -20.63 -19.49 -10.81
C SER A 231 -21.51 -19.97 -9.64
N GLY A 232 -21.94 -19.07 -8.74
CA GLY A 232 -22.80 -19.39 -7.62
C GLY A 232 -22.12 -20.05 -6.43
N VAL A 233 -20.79 -19.96 -6.31
CA VAL A 233 -20.06 -20.41 -5.11
C VAL A 233 -20.58 -19.68 -3.88
N TYR A 234 -20.82 -18.38 -4.01
CA TYR A 234 -21.50 -17.53 -3.03
C TYR A 234 -22.29 -16.42 -3.73
N SER A 235 -23.24 -15.82 -3.01
CA SER A 235 -24.20 -14.84 -3.57
C SER A 235 -23.80 -13.39 -3.38
N GLY A 236 -22.65 -13.13 -2.80
CA GLY A 236 -22.11 -11.78 -2.56
C GLY A 236 -20.81 -11.84 -1.80
N ALA A 237 -20.18 -10.70 -1.60
CA ALA A 237 -18.91 -10.61 -0.90
C ALA A 237 -18.82 -9.34 -0.05
N LEU A 238 -18.11 -9.44 1.09
CA LEU A 238 -17.70 -8.30 1.89
C LEU A 238 -16.50 -7.66 1.18
N THR A 239 -16.65 -6.39 0.82
CA THR A 239 -15.62 -5.64 0.11
C THR A 239 -15.90 -4.14 0.22
N PHE A 240 -15.05 -3.34 -0.34
CA PHE A 240 -15.14 -1.88 -0.37
C PHE A 240 -15.27 -1.38 -1.82
N ALA A 241 -15.84 -0.20 -1.99
CA ALA A 241 -16.27 0.29 -3.32
C ALA A 241 -15.09 0.44 -4.29
N SER A 242 -13.95 1.01 -3.85
CA SER A 242 -12.77 1.19 -4.71
C SER A 242 -12.08 -0.14 -5.09
N GLY A 243 -12.32 -1.22 -4.36
CA GLY A 243 -11.87 -2.57 -4.70
C GLY A 243 -12.85 -3.31 -5.62
N ALA A 244 -14.14 -3.06 -5.46
CA ALA A 244 -15.18 -3.72 -6.25
C ALA A 244 -15.21 -3.27 -7.73
N VAL A 245 -14.92 -1.98 -7.98
CA VAL A 245 -14.98 -1.39 -9.33
C VAL A 245 -13.92 -1.96 -10.28
N PRO A 246 -12.62 -2.00 -9.94
CA PRO A 246 -11.62 -2.61 -10.81
C PRO A 246 -11.89 -4.08 -11.16
N ALA A 247 -12.58 -4.81 -10.26
CA ALA A 247 -13.00 -6.19 -10.46
C ALA A 247 -14.35 -6.33 -11.19
N LYS A 248 -14.97 -5.21 -11.60
CA LYS A 248 -16.26 -5.15 -12.33
C LYS A 248 -17.40 -5.92 -11.64
N LEU A 249 -17.42 -5.88 -10.29
CA LEU A 249 -18.36 -6.71 -9.53
C LEU A 249 -19.82 -6.34 -9.76
N TRP A 250 -20.13 -5.15 -10.28
CA TRP A 250 -21.49 -4.75 -10.67
C TRP A 250 -22.14 -5.69 -11.73
N GLU A 251 -21.33 -6.36 -12.56
CA GLU A 251 -21.85 -7.27 -13.60
C GLU A 251 -22.44 -8.56 -13.00
N VAL A 252 -21.96 -8.99 -11.84
CA VAL A 252 -22.34 -10.27 -11.20
C VAL A 252 -23.02 -10.08 -9.85
N ALA A 253 -22.86 -8.92 -9.24
CA ALA A 253 -23.44 -8.50 -7.96
C ALA A 253 -23.90 -7.04 -8.07
N PRO A 254 -25.07 -6.78 -8.67
CA PRO A 254 -25.51 -5.43 -9.01
C PRO A 254 -25.83 -4.55 -7.81
N ASN A 255 -25.97 -5.12 -6.60
CA ASN A 255 -26.21 -4.32 -5.40
C ASN A 255 -24.90 -4.07 -4.66
N TYR A 256 -24.55 -2.79 -4.47
CA TYR A 256 -23.57 -2.37 -3.47
C TYR A 256 -24.29 -1.88 -2.22
N VAL A 257 -24.10 -2.57 -1.12
CA VAL A 257 -24.77 -2.30 0.16
C VAL A 257 -23.80 -1.56 1.08
N GLN A 258 -24.11 -0.32 1.43
CA GLN A 258 -23.35 0.49 2.38
C GLN A 258 -23.73 0.08 3.80
N VAL A 259 -23.08 -0.95 4.32
CA VAL A 259 -23.26 -1.46 5.69
C VAL A 259 -22.54 -0.57 6.70
N GLY A 260 -21.39 -0.01 6.31
CA GLY A 260 -20.57 0.81 7.18
C GLY A 260 -19.85 -0.02 8.24
N PHE A 261 -19.14 -1.08 7.81
CA PHE A 261 -18.24 -1.84 8.71
C PHE A 261 -17.02 -1.03 9.14
N GLY A 262 -16.67 0.01 8.40
CA GLY A 262 -15.54 0.89 8.61
C GLY A 262 -14.45 0.75 7.55
N ALA A 263 -13.63 1.77 7.45
CA ALA A 263 -12.36 1.73 6.72
C ALA A 263 -11.35 0.89 7.51
N MET A 264 -10.49 0.16 6.81
CA MET A 264 -9.59 -0.81 7.44
C MET A 264 -8.13 -0.57 7.05
N TYR A 265 -7.22 -0.75 7.98
CA TYR A 265 -5.81 -0.88 7.67
C TYR A 265 -5.57 -2.27 7.09
N ALA A 266 -5.01 -2.35 5.89
CA ALA A 266 -4.93 -3.60 5.15
C ALA A 266 -3.51 -4.21 5.10
N GLY A 267 -2.50 -3.44 5.45
CA GLY A 267 -1.11 -3.90 5.45
C GLY A 267 -0.10 -2.80 5.22
N GLY A 268 1.10 -3.16 4.75
CA GLY A 268 2.20 -2.22 4.60
C GLY A 268 3.05 -2.39 3.34
N LEU A 269 3.71 -1.31 2.97
CA LEU A 269 4.87 -1.32 2.10
C LEU A 269 6.10 -1.59 2.97
N THR A 270 6.79 -2.67 2.68
CA THR A 270 7.91 -3.17 3.49
C THR A 270 9.11 -3.53 2.64
N ILE A 271 10.27 -3.63 3.26
CA ILE A 271 11.51 -4.08 2.64
C ILE A 271 12.17 -5.14 3.51
N ASN A 272 12.82 -6.15 2.90
CA ASN A 272 13.62 -7.15 3.61
C ASN A 272 14.71 -6.46 4.44
N LYS A 273 14.79 -6.82 5.73
CA LYS A 273 15.72 -6.17 6.68
C LYS A 273 17.18 -6.31 6.27
N ALA A 274 17.60 -7.49 5.86
CA ALA A 274 18.99 -7.71 5.44
C ALA A 274 19.34 -6.91 4.17
N ARG A 275 18.36 -6.69 3.31
CA ARG A 275 18.53 -5.81 2.15
C ARG A 275 18.60 -4.34 2.56
N TRP A 276 17.69 -3.92 3.43
CA TRP A 276 17.65 -2.57 4.00
C TRP A 276 18.97 -2.18 4.66
N ASP A 277 19.52 -3.05 5.49
CA ASP A 277 20.75 -2.78 6.25
C ASP A 277 21.98 -2.59 5.34
N LYS A 278 21.95 -3.14 4.11
CA LYS A 278 23.00 -2.98 3.09
C LYS A 278 22.84 -1.74 2.22
N LEU A 279 21.68 -1.07 2.27
CA LEU A 279 21.45 0.13 1.48
C LEU A 279 22.23 1.32 2.07
N PRO A 280 22.80 2.19 1.22
CA PRO A 280 23.36 3.47 1.67
C PRO A 280 22.32 4.28 2.46
N LYS A 281 22.77 5.05 3.45
CA LYS A 281 21.87 5.88 4.27
C LYS A 281 21.04 6.86 3.46
N GLU A 282 21.61 7.40 2.40
CA GLU A 282 20.92 8.27 1.45
C GLU A 282 19.71 7.54 0.79
N VAL A 283 19.91 6.30 0.36
CA VAL A 283 18.83 5.49 -0.23
C VAL A 283 17.76 5.14 0.80
N GLN A 284 18.17 4.80 2.04
CA GLN A 284 17.23 4.59 3.13
C GLN A 284 16.39 5.85 3.42
N SER A 285 17.01 7.03 3.43
CA SER A 285 16.33 8.31 3.61
C SER A 285 15.37 8.61 2.47
N ALA A 286 15.81 8.44 1.22
CA ALA A 286 14.97 8.63 0.04
C ALA A 286 13.73 7.71 0.06
N MET A 287 13.88 6.45 0.47
CA MET A 287 12.74 5.54 0.61
C MET A 287 11.75 5.95 1.71
N ARG A 288 12.24 6.53 2.81
CA ARG A 288 11.36 7.04 3.87
C ARG A 288 10.54 8.24 3.40
N VAL A 289 11.17 9.20 2.71
CA VAL A 289 10.47 10.35 2.10
C VAL A 289 9.45 9.87 1.06
N ALA A 290 9.83 8.92 0.22
CA ALA A 290 8.95 8.34 -0.78
C ALA A 290 7.77 7.56 -0.18
N ALA A 291 7.94 6.96 0.99
CA ALA A 291 6.86 6.27 1.71
C ALA A 291 5.79 7.26 2.22
N GLU A 292 6.18 8.46 2.63
CA GLU A 292 5.25 9.55 2.99
C GLU A 292 4.49 10.07 1.77
N GLU A 293 5.19 10.25 0.64
CA GLU A 293 4.55 10.64 -0.64
C GLU A 293 3.57 9.57 -1.13
N PHE A 294 3.97 8.28 -1.07
CA PHE A 294 3.07 7.17 -1.36
C PHE A 294 1.81 7.24 -0.49
N SER A 295 1.96 7.38 0.82
CA SER A 295 0.85 7.44 1.77
C SER A 295 -0.08 8.60 1.43
N SER A 296 0.47 9.79 1.20
CA SER A 296 -0.30 10.99 0.90
C SER A 296 -1.05 10.90 -0.43
N ALA A 297 -0.38 10.46 -1.50
CA ALA A 297 -0.97 10.34 -2.83
C ALA A 297 -2.04 9.24 -2.85
N TYR A 298 -1.74 8.09 -2.28
CA TYR A 298 -2.65 6.96 -2.17
C TYR A 298 -3.96 7.35 -1.48
N HIS A 299 -3.88 7.97 -0.29
CA HIS A 299 -5.08 8.28 0.49
C HIS A 299 -5.92 9.41 -0.11
N ARG A 300 -5.28 10.38 -0.78
CA ARG A 300 -6.02 11.39 -1.54
C ARG A 300 -6.83 10.75 -2.67
N GLU A 301 -6.21 9.89 -3.46
CA GLU A 301 -6.91 9.22 -4.56
C GLU A 301 -7.96 8.24 -4.03
N GLN A 302 -7.65 7.48 -2.99
CA GLN A 302 -8.59 6.51 -2.41
C GLN A 302 -9.87 7.19 -1.92
N PHE A 303 -9.76 8.35 -1.25
CA PHE A 303 -10.93 9.12 -0.83
C PHE A 303 -11.79 9.51 -2.03
N VAL A 304 -11.18 10.00 -3.11
CA VAL A 304 -11.89 10.34 -4.35
C VAL A 304 -12.52 9.11 -4.99
N GLN A 305 -11.76 8.01 -5.06
CA GLN A 305 -12.23 6.78 -5.69
C GLN A 305 -13.33 6.09 -4.89
N SER A 306 -13.37 6.20 -3.57
CA SER A 306 -14.46 5.65 -2.77
C SER A 306 -15.83 6.22 -3.19
N VAL A 307 -15.88 7.53 -3.47
CA VAL A 307 -17.09 8.21 -3.95
C VAL A 307 -17.38 7.86 -5.42
N ARG A 308 -16.38 8.01 -6.30
CA ARG A 308 -16.53 7.72 -7.74
C ARG A 308 -16.94 6.29 -8.02
N SER A 309 -16.48 5.34 -7.21
CA SER A 309 -16.84 3.94 -7.36
C SER A 309 -18.33 3.68 -7.18
N LEU A 310 -18.99 4.42 -6.29
CA LEU A 310 -20.45 4.33 -6.13
C LEU A 310 -21.17 4.89 -7.36
N ASP A 311 -20.66 5.96 -7.95
CA ASP A 311 -21.22 6.49 -9.21
C ASP A 311 -21.00 5.53 -10.36
N THR A 312 -19.83 4.91 -10.46
CA THR A 312 -19.56 3.86 -11.47
C THR A 312 -20.53 2.68 -11.34
N TYR A 313 -20.88 2.28 -10.11
CA TYR A 313 -21.93 1.25 -9.90
C TYR A 313 -23.27 1.70 -10.51
N ARG A 314 -23.72 2.95 -10.23
CA ARG A 314 -24.99 3.51 -10.76
C ARG A 314 -24.97 3.61 -12.29
N GLU A 315 -23.89 4.12 -12.87
CA GLU A 315 -23.70 4.23 -14.32
C GLU A 315 -23.78 2.90 -15.05
N ASN A 316 -23.34 1.82 -14.39
CA ASN A 316 -23.43 0.45 -14.89
C ASN A 316 -24.69 -0.29 -14.42
N ARG A 317 -25.77 0.44 -14.12
CA ARG A 317 -27.10 -0.09 -13.71
C ARG A 317 -27.09 -0.86 -12.38
N GLY A 318 -26.04 -0.70 -11.59
CA GLY A 318 -25.99 -1.20 -10.22
C GLY A 318 -26.82 -0.32 -9.26
N GLN A 319 -27.21 -0.91 -8.15
CA GLN A 319 -27.95 -0.22 -7.09
C GLN A 319 -27.05 0.04 -5.90
N ILE A 320 -27.15 1.22 -5.33
CA ILE A 320 -26.51 1.56 -4.05
C ILE A 320 -27.59 1.51 -2.97
N LEU A 321 -27.51 0.48 -2.14
CA LEU A 321 -28.43 0.25 -1.05
C LEU A 321 -27.82 0.76 0.27
N GLN A 322 -28.64 1.43 1.08
CA GLN A 322 -28.26 1.84 2.43
C GLN A 322 -28.75 0.79 3.42
N PHE A 323 -27.83 0.25 4.21
CA PHE A 323 -28.21 -0.60 5.34
C PHE A 323 -28.61 0.30 6.51
N ALA A 324 -29.89 0.24 6.85
CA ALA A 324 -30.47 1.18 7.81
C ALA A 324 -29.74 1.15 9.18
N PRO A 325 -29.59 2.27 9.87
CA PRO A 325 -28.91 2.32 11.17
C PRO A 325 -29.44 1.32 12.20
N ALA A 326 -30.76 1.10 12.22
CA ALA A 326 -31.38 0.12 13.11
C ALA A 326 -30.96 -1.33 12.78
N GLU A 327 -30.83 -1.65 11.49
CA GLU A 327 -30.36 -2.96 11.01
C GLU A 327 -28.86 -3.16 11.29
N LYS A 328 -28.06 -2.11 11.14
CA LYS A 328 -26.64 -2.12 11.55
C LYS A 328 -26.48 -2.41 13.04
N VAL A 329 -27.33 -1.85 13.89
CA VAL A 329 -27.33 -2.15 15.34
C VAL A 329 -27.69 -3.59 15.61
N LYS A 330 -28.67 -4.17 14.90
CA LYS A 330 -29.01 -5.60 15.02
C LYS A 330 -27.82 -6.48 14.65
N LEU A 331 -27.18 -6.18 13.51
CA LEU A 331 -26.00 -6.92 13.07
C LEU A 331 -24.84 -6.80 14.08
N ALA A 332 -24.54 -5.59 14.55
CA ALA A 332 -23.48 -5.37 15.53
C ALA A 332 -23.73 -6.10 16.87
N LYS A 333 -24.99 -6.29 17.27
CA LYS A 333 -25.34 -7.08 18.45
C LYS A 333 -25.29 -8.58 18.22
N ALA A 334 -25.60 -9.03 16.99
CA ALA A 334 -25.66 -10.47 16.66
C ALA A 334 -24.28 -11.10 16.50
N ILE A 335 -23.29 -10.35 16.04
CA ILE A 335 -21.94 -10.88 15.87
C ILE A 335 -21.25 -11.09 17.21
N GLU A 336 -20.55 -12.22 17.34
CA GLU A 336 -19.66 -12.45 18.48
C GLU A 336 -18.56 -11.38 18.50
N ASN A 337 -18.09 -10.98 19.70
CA ASN A 337 -17.00 -10.01 19.78
C ASN A 337 -15.73 -10.52 19.08
N PRO A 338 -15.32 -9.95 17.92
CA PRO A 338 -14.17 -10.46 17.18
C PRO A 338 -12.84 -10.26 17.90
N THR A 339 -12.76 -9.26 18.81
CA THR A 339 -11.52 -8.95 19.54
C THR A 339 -11.11 -10.06 20.48
N LYS A 340 -12.07 -10.83 21.05
CA LYS A 340 -11.78 -11.92 21.98
C LYS A 340 -10.98 -13.03 21.31
N ALA A 341 -11.43 -13.50 20.15
CA ALA A 341 -10.75 -14.54 19.40
C ALA A 341 -9.43 -14.03 18.81
N TRP A 342 -9.43 -12.79 18.31
CA TRP A 342 -8.24 -12.13 17.79
C TRP A 342 -7.15 -11.97 18.87
N ALA A 343 -7.50 -11.43 20.05
CA ALA A 343 -6.57 -11.28 21.17
C ALA A 343 -6.03 -12.62 21.66
N ALA A 344 -6.91 -13.61 21.88
CA ALA A 344 -6.49 -14.93 22.30
C ALA A 344 -5.51 -15.59 21.32
N ASN A 345 -5.69 -15.40 20.00
CA ASN A 345 -4.78 -15.95 18.99
C ASN A 345 -3.42 -15.21 18.97
N ALA A 346 -3.41 -13.90 19.14
CA ALA A 346 -2.18 -13.13 19.21
C ALA A 346 -1.38 -13.43 20.51
N GLU A 347 -2.08 -13.52 21.62
CA GLU A 347 -1.46 -13.83 22.93
C GLU A 347 -0.84 -15.24 22.98
N LYS A 348 -1.39 -16.23 22.26
CA LYS A 348 -0.80 -17.57 22.12
C LYS A 348 0.61 -17.55 21.53
N ILE A 349 0.92 -16.57 20.71
CA ILE A 349 2.26 -16.37 20.11
C ILE A 349 3.03 -15.23 20.80
N GLY A 350 2.65 -14.87 22.04
CA GLY A 350 3.34 -13.90 22.87
C GLY A 350 3.20 -12.44 22.43
N GLN A 351 2.19 -12.10 21.62
CA GLN A 351 1.97 -10.72 21.17
C GLN A 351 0.98 -9.97 22.07
N PRO A 352 1.23 -8.70 22.46
CA PRO A 352 0.42 -7.95 23.41
C PRO A 352 -0.83 -7.36 22.74
N ALA A 353 -1.77 -8.22 22.35
CA ALA A 353 -2.95 -7.82 21.58
C ALA A 353 -3.84 -6.82 22.32
N ARG A 354 -4.06 -7.00 23.61
CA ARG A 354 -4.93 -6.10 24.40
C ARG A 354 -4.37 -4.69 24.51
N ASP A 355 -3.05 -4.55 24.60
CA ASP A 355 -2.43 -3.22 24.65
C ASP A 355 -2.54 -2.52 23.29
N VAL A 356 -2.36 -3.25 22.19
CA VAL A 356 -2.57 -2.73 20.83
C VAL A 356 -4.04 -2.37 20.61
N LEU A 357 -4.98 -3.22 21.05
CA LEU A 357 -6.42 -2.93 20.97
C LEU A 357 -6.77 -1.64 21.70
N ARG A 358 -6.30 -1.51 22.95
CA ARG A 358 -6.54 -0.31 23.76
C ARG A 358 -5.98 0.94 23.07
N ALA A 359 -4.71 0.89 22.65
CA ALA A 359 -4.06 2.01 21.98
C ALA A 359 -4.80 2.42 20.70
N TYR A 360 -5.28 1.46 19.91
CA TYR A 360 -6.06 1.72 18.71
C TYR A 360 -7.43 2.35 19.03
N MET A 361 -8.19 1.74 19.96
CA MET A 361 -9.53 2.24 20.34
C MET A 361 -9.45 3.64 20.95
N ASP A 362 -8.42 3.92 21.76
CA ASP A 362 -8.21 5.24 22.36
C ASP A 362 -7.80 6.28 21.30
N ALA A 363 -6.98 5.91 20.34
CA ALA A 363 -6.62 6.79 19.24
C ALA A 363 -7.84 7.16 18.38
N VAL A 364 -8.74 6.20 18.10
CA VAL A 364 -10.00 6.46 17.38
C VAL A 364 -10.93 7.36 18.19
N ARG A 365 -11.06 7.13 19.49
CA ARG A 365 -11.88 7.97 20.40
C ARG A 365 -11.35 9.41 20.47
N ALA A 366 -10.01 9.58 20.43
CA ALA A 366 -9.39 10.91 20.42
C ALA A 366 -9.76 11.74 19.17
N GLU A 367 -10.11 11.08 18.05
CA GLU A 367 -10.66 11.74 16.85
C GLU A 367 -12.16 12.10 16.99
N GLY A 368 -12.77 11.88 18.16
CA GLY A 368 -14.21 12.10 18.38
C GLY A 368 -15.12 11.05 17.75
N ILE A 369 -14.57 9.95 17.25
CA ILE A 369 -15.32 8.90 16.56
C ILE A 369 -15.81 7.87 17.57
N LYS A 370 -17.11 7.52 17.45
CA LYS A 370 -17.76 6.50 18.30
C LYS A 370 -17.92 5.21 17.49
N PHE A 371 -17.49 4.10 18.07
CA PHE A 371 -17.83 2.78 17.57
C PHE A 371 -19.31 2.45 17.84
N ALA A 372 -19.89 1.60 16.99
CA ALA A 372 -21.24 1.09 17.26
C ALA A 372 -21.26 0.16 18.49
N ARG A 373 -20.10 -0.32 18.94
CA ARG A 373 -19.92 -1.22 20.08
C ARG A 373 -18.52 -1.02 20.70
N ASP A 374 -18.43 -0.97 22.03
CA ASP A 374 -17.14 -0.81 22.73
C ASP A 374 -16.41 -2.16 22.83
N TRP A 375 -15.83 -2.59 21.71
CA TRP A 375 -15.19 -3.90 21.52
C TRP A 375 -14.13 -4.26 22.56
N ASP A 376 -13.42 -3.27 23.10
CA ASP A 376 -12.37 -3.40 24.10
C ASP A 376 -12.86 -3.51 25.54
N LYS A 377 -14.17 -3.29 25.78
CA LYS A 377 -14.78 -3.30 27.12
C LYS A 377 -15.62 -4.55 27.40
N GLU A 378 -15.72 -5.42 26.44
CA GLU A 378 -16.46 -6.69 26.54
C GLU A 378 -15.48 -7.85 26.77
#